data_a2862203761ddf55b89af5cb7a491e8d
#
_entry.id   a2862203761ddf55b89af5cb7a491e8d
#
_cell.length_a   1.000
_cell.length_b   1.000
_cell.length_c   1.000
_cell.angle_alpha   90.00
_cell.angle_beta   90.00
_cell.angle_gamma   90.00
#
_symmetry.space_group_name_H-M   'P 1'
#
loop_
_entity.id
_entity.type
_entity.pdbx_description
1 polymer ?
#
loop_
_entity_poly.entity_id
_entity_poly.type
_entity_poly.pdbx_seq_one_letter_code
_entity_poly.pdbx_strand_id
1 'polypeptide(L)'
;MAKMRRTPRERSTSVVTLSLIGLASLFSLASSSCKKQEAAPESSATTASATPAPASSTLTVGFVYVGAKDDYGYNQAHAEGAKAVAAMPGVKVREEENVPETVAVQKTMESMINLDGATLLFPTSFGYFDPHILTEAQKFPAVTFLHCGGLYDETKHPKNVGSYFGYIDEAEYVSGIVAGMTTKTNKLGFIAAKPIPQVLRNINAFTLGARSVNPKVTTSVVFTGDWSMPVKEAEAANSLIDQGVDVLTSHVDSPKVVVEQAERRGIFSTGYHASQAALAPKGYLTGAEWNWAKVYTGYIDAIRSNKPYPHLLRGGFKEGFVKMSAYGPAVSDDAKKKADEAKAGLTAGTLVIFQGPLKDNAGKEVIAPGVSMVQTDVNLEKMAYLVDGVKGKLP
;
A
#
# COMPACT_ATOMS: atom_id res chain seq x y z
N MET A 1 -26.86 -43.93 -32.08
CA MET A 1 -27.62 -44.79 -31.16
C MET A 1 -26.66 -45.35 -30.13
N ALA A 2 -26.75 -44.89 -28.87
CA ALA A 2 -26.43 -45.62 -27.64
C ALA A 2 -26.82 -44.71 -26.45
N LYS A 3 -27.92 -45.08 -25.80
CA LYS A 3 -28.40 -44.51 -24.54
C LYS A 3 -27.57 -45.02 -23.41
N MET A 4 -27.04 -44.14 -22.54
CA MET A 4 -26.49 -44.57 -21.28
C MET A 4 -27.27 -43.92 -20.11
N ARG A 5 -27.68 -44.79 -19.19
CA ARG A 5 -28.65 -44.60 -18.09
C ARG A 5 -28.04 -43.82 -16.94
N ARG A 6 -28.84 -42.96 -16.32
CA ARG A 6 -28.61 -42.30 -15.02
C ARG A 6 -28.98 -43.27 -13.89
N THR A 7 -28.13 -43.36 -12.87
CA THR A 7 -28.47 -43.94 -11.57
C THR A 7 -28.50 -42.81 -10.50
N PRO A 8 -29.45 -42.86 -9.56
CA PRO A 8 -29.56 -41.85 -8.50
C PRO A 8 -28.68 -42.22 -7.30
N ARG A 9 -28.11 -41.20 -6.67
CA ARG A 9 -27.31 -41.33 -5.44
C ARG A 9 -28.12 -40.80 -4.24
N GLU A 10 -28.24 -41.68 -3.25
CA GLU A 10 -29.01 -41.54 -2.02
C GLU A 10 -28.54 -40.40 -1.14
N ARG A 11 -29.51 -39.77 -0.48
CA ARG A 11 -29.30 -38.78 0.60
C ARG A 11 -29.18 -39.53 1.93
N SER A 12 -28.11 -39.32 2.65
CA SER A 12 -27.95 -39.73 4.04
C SER A 12 -28.26 -38.55 4.93
N THR A 13 -29.32 -38.66 5.71
CA THR A 13 -29.74 -37.76 6.80
C THR A 13 -29.13 -38.28 8.10
N SER A 14 -28.26 -37.52 8.72
CA SER A 14 -27.81 -37.78 10.10
C SER A 14 -28.52 -36.83 11.07
N VAL A 15 -29.28 -37.45 11.94
CA VAL A 15 -29.96 -36.86 13.10
C VAL A 15 -28.95 -36.76 14.23
N VAL A 16 -28.77 -35.58 14.80
CA VAL A 16 -28.01 -35.36 16.04
C VAL A 16 -28.99 -35.01 17.17
N THR A 17 -28.94 -35.86 18.15
CA THR A 17 -29.79 -35.87 19.35
C THR A 17 -29.28 -34.81 20.37
N LEU A 18 -30.19 -33.97 20.88
CA LEU A 18 -29.98 -33.07 22.01
C LEU A 18 -29.99 -33.88 23.33
N SER A 19 -29.02 -33.67 24.20
CA SER A 19 -29.09 -34.06 25.61
C SER A 19 -29.04 -32.84 26.49
N LEU A 20 -30.14 -32.55 27.16
CA LEU A 20 -30.28 -31.65 28.30
C LEU A 20 -29.77 -32.36 29.57
N ILE A 21 -28.91 -31.69 30.34
CA ILE A 21 -28.71 -31.99 31.76
C ILE A 21 -28.81 -30.66 32.52
N GLY A 22 -29.89 -30.56 33.30
CA GLY A 22 -30.06 -29.51 34.29
C GLY A 22 -29.43 -29.93 35.61
N LEU A 23 -28.93 -28.96 36.38
CA LEU A 23 -28.75 -29.09 37.81
C LEU A 23 -29.06 -27.78 38.53
N ALA A 24 -29.92 -27.91 39.52
CA ALA A 24 -30.50 -26.85 40.33
C ALA A 24 -29.71 -26.59 41.62
N SER A 25 -29.87 -25.36 42.10
CA SER A 25 -30.01 -24.95 43.52
C SER A 25 -28.78 -25.01 44.43
N LEU A 26 -28.52 -23.89 45.10
CA LEU A 26 -28.73 -23.78 46.54
C LEU A 26 -28.55 -22.29 47.01
N PHE A 27 -29.64 -21.84 47.60
CA PHE A 27 -29.75 -20.61 48.40
C PHE A 27 -29.03 -20.81 49.75
N SER A 28 -28.32 -19.81 50.21
CA SER A 28 -27.97 -19.67 51.64
C SER A 28 -28.13 -18.21 52.06
N LEU A 29 -29.19 -18.00 52.85
CA LEU A 29 -29.37 -16.80 53.67
C LEU A 29 -28.43 -16.89 54.88
N ALA A 30 -27.76 -15.81 55.22
CA ALA A 30 -27.26 -15.55 56.55
C ALA A 30 -27.57 -14.10 56.95
N SER A 31 -28.32 -13.99 57.99
CA SER A 31 -28.84 -12.79 58.62
C SER A 31 -27.92 -12.20 59.68
N SER A 32 -27.98 -10.88 59.80
CA SER A 32 -27.86 -10.08 61.02
C SER A 32 -26.56 -9.94 61.77
N SER A 33 -26.09 -8.73 61.91
CA SER A 33 -26.04 -8.11 63.24
C SER A 33 -25.77 -6.59 63.14
N CYS A 34 -26.69 -5.79 63.67
CA CYS A 34 -26.48 -4.36 63.93
C CYS A 34 -25.47 -4.18 65.07
N LYS A 35 -24.47 -3.37 64.92
CA LYS A 35 -23.82 -2.63 66.01
C LYS A 35 -23.71 -1.16 65.62
N LYS A 36 -24.40 -0.37 66.51
CA LYS A 36 -24.37 1.08 66.61
C LYS A 36 -22.97 1.52 67.03
N GLN A 37 -22.39 2.45 66.29
CA GLN A 37 -21.18 3.17 66.71
C GLN A 37 -21.33 4.66 66.43
N GLU A 38 -20.92 5.43 67.41
CA GLU A 38 -21.09 6.87 67.60
C GLU A 38 -20.45 7.75 66.50
N ALA A 39 -21.07 8.91 66.40
CA ALA A 39 -20.63 10.00 65.47
C ALA A 39 -19.38 10.67 66.00
N ALA A 40 -18.44 10.92 65.07
CA ALA A 40 -17.34 11.88 65.20
C ALA A 40 -17.41 12.91 64.06
N PRO A 41 -16.92 14.15 64.22
CA PRO A 41 -17.43 15.34 63.56
C PRO A 41 -17.00 15.45 62.09
N GLU A 42 -17.91 16.01 61.27
CA GLU A 42 -17.76 16.34 59.86
C GLU A 42 -16.62 17.32 59.63
N SER A 43 -15.59 16.82 58.89
CA SER A 43 -14.64 17.66 58.20
C SER A 43 -15.22 17.96 56.82
N SER A 44 -15.57 19.20 56.57
CA SER A 44 -16.04 19.72 55.26
C SER A 44 -14.94 19.63 54.23
N ALA A 45 -14.85 18.49 53.52
CA ALA A 45 -14.05 18.38 52.28
C ALA A 45 -14.90 18.93 51.15
N THR A 46 -14.54 20.11 50.68
CA THR A 46 -15.03 20.72 49.43
C THR A 46 -14.68 19.79 48.27
N THR A 47 -15.63 18.97 47.82
CA THR A 47 -15.50 18.21 46.58
C THR A 47 -15.49 19.20 45.43
N ALA A 48 -14.30 19.51 44.91
CA ALA A 48 -14.15 20.15 43.62
C ALA A 48 -14.81 19.20 42.59
N SER A 49 -15.97 19.63 42.10
CA SER A 49 -16.63 18.99 40.95
C SER A 49 -15.69 19.07 39.75
N ALA A 50 -15.01 18.00 39.45
CA ALA A 50 -14.26 17.89 38.20
C ALA A 50 -15.26 17.99 37.06
N THR A 51 -15.24 19.11 36.35
CA THR A 51 -15.99 19.28 35.10
C THR A 51 -15.57 18.12 34.19
N PRO A 52 -16.49 17.29 33.69
CA PRO A 52 -16.13 16.24 32.73
C PRO A 52 -15.43 16.90 31.54
N ALA A 53 -14.23 16.45 31.22
CA ALA A 53 -13.58 16.82 29.97
C ALA A 53 -14.58 16.59 28.83
N PRO A 54 -14.70 17.51 27.85
CA PRO A 54 -15.62 17.31 26.74
C PRO A 54 -15.32 15.97 26.09
N ALA A 55 -16.36 15.13 25.98
CA ALA A 55 -16.27 13.84 25.34
C ALA A 55 -15.68 14.07 23.93
N SER A 56 -14.45 13.61 23.71
CA SER A 56 -13.80 13.69 22.42
C SER A 56 -14.71 13.00 21.41
N SER A 57 -15.31 13.76 20.50
CA SER A 57 -16.18 13.22 19.47
C SER A 57 -15.40 12.14 18.70
N THR A 58 -15.93 10.94 18.60
CA THR A 58 -15.32 9.85 17.85
C THR A 58 -15.21 10.25 16.39
N LEU A 59 -13.99 10.25 15.85
CA LEU A 59 -13.74 10.50 14.43
C LEU A 59 -14.02 9.21 13.66
N THR A 60 -14.98 9.22 12.73
CA THR A 60 -15.22 8.10 11.83
C THR A 60 -14.45 8.31 10.52
N VAL A 61 -13.59 7.34 10.18
CA VAL A 61 -12.71 7.36 9.01
C VAL A 61 -13.08 6.21 8.07
N GLY A 62 -13.30 6.50 6.80
CA GLY A 62 -13.59 5.51 5.76
C GLY A 62 -12.37 5.23 4.88
N PHE A 63 -12.14 3.98 4.57
CA PHE A 63 -11.15 3.52 3.57
C PHE A 63 -11.86 2.74 2.48
N VAL A 64 -11.55 3.04 1.22
CA VAL A 64 -12.13 2.36 0.07
C VAL A 64 -11.00 1.79 -0.79
N TYR A 65 -11.03 0.47 -1.01
CA TYR A 65 -10.02 -0.28 -1.75
C TYR A 65 -10.58 -0.82 -3.06
N VAL A 66 -9.77 -0.79 -4.11
CA VAL A 66 -10.17 -1.30 -5.44
C VAL A 66 -10.15 -2.82 -5.51
N GLY A 67 -9.34 -3.47 -4.71
CA GLY A 67 -9.19 -4.92 -4.62
C GLY A 67 -9.30 -5.42 -3.19
N ALA A 68 -8.97 -6.71 -3.01
CA ALA A 68 -8.97 -7.36 -1.70
C ALA A 68 -7.85 -6.80 -0.79
N LYS A 69 -8.15 -6.57 0.46
CA LYS A 69 -7.20 -6.01 1.44
C LYS A 69 -6.13 -6.99 1.94
N ASP A 70 -6.13 -8.20 1.43
CA ASP A 70 -5.12 -9.25 1.65
C ASP A 70 -4.44 -9.68 0.34
N ASP A 71 -4.37 -8.77 -0.64
CA ASP A 71 -3.83 -9.02 -1.98
C ASP A 71 -2.31 -9.19 -2.04
N TYR A 72 -1.62 -9.16 -0.91
CA TYR A 72 -0.15 -9.12 -0.82
C TYR A 72 0.50 -7.92 -1.52
N GLY A 73 -0.26 -6.85 -1.75
CA GLY A 73 0.23 -5.71 -2.53
C GLY A 73 -0.40 -4.38 -2.15
N TYR A 74 -0.98 -3.72 -3.15
CA TYR A 74 -1.47 -2.35 -3.04
C TYR A 74 -2.53 -2.16 -1.96
N ASN A 75 -3.58 -2.97 -2.02
CA ASN A 75 -4.70 -2.85 -1.09
C ASN A 75 -4.30 -3.30 0.33
N GLN A 76 -3.47 -4.34 0.47
CA GLN A 76 -2.92 -4.74 1.77
C GLN A 76 -2.10 -3.62 2.41
N ALA A 77 -1.25 -2.93 1.66
CA ALA A 77 -0.46 -1.82 2.20
C ALA A 77 -1.35 -0.71 2.79
N HIS A 78 -2.45 -0.39 2.12
CA HIS A 78 -3.44 0.56 2.62
C HIS A 78 -4.20 0.04 3.84
N ALA A 79 -4.60 -1.23 3.84
CA ALA A 79 -5.27 -1.87 4.98
C ALA A 79 -4.37 -1.94 6.23
N GLU A 80 -3.06 -2.18 6.07
CA GLU A 80 -2.08 -2.08 7.17
C GLU A 80 -2.03 -0.66 7.75
N GLY A 81 -2.11 0.37 6.89
CA GLY A 81 -2.25 1.76 7.32
C GLY A 81 -3.56 2.02 8.05
N ALA A 82 -4.69 1.51 7.55
CA ALA A 82 -6.00 1.61 8.20
C ALA A 82 -6.04 0.92 9.57
N LYS A 83 -5.35 -0.21 9.72
CA LYS A 83 -5.18 -0.90 11.00
C LYS A 83 -4.46 -0.04 12.05
N ALA A 84 -3.44 0.71 11.64
CA ALA A 84 -2.77 1.64 12.53
C ALA A 84 -3.69 2.78 12.97
N VAL A 85 -4.53 3.29 12.05
CA VAL A 85 -5.57 4.28 12.34
C VAL A 85 -6.62 3.74 13.31
N ALA A 86 -7.07 2.51 13.13
CA ALA A 86 -8.05 1.86 14.01
C ALA A 86 -7.54 1.68 15.44
N ALA A 87 -6.22 1.64 15.64
CA ALA A 87 -5.61 1.58 16.97
C ALA A 87 -5.53 2.95 17.67
N MET A 88 -5.85 4.06 16.99
CA MET A 88 -5.83 5.39 17.59
C MET A 88 -7.03 5.61 18.52
N PRO A 89 -6.84 6.13 19.74
CA PRO A 89 -7.95 6.40 20.66
C PRO A 89 -8.99 7.35 20.05
N GLY A 90 -10.28 7.02 20.17
CA GLY A 90 -11.38 7.86 19.67
C GLY A 90 -11.49 7.93 18.13
N VAL A 91 -10.96 6.93 17.44
CA VAL A 91 -11.13 6.76 15.99
C VAL A 91 -11.93 5.48 15.72
N LYS A 92 -12.89 5.57 14.81
CA LYS A 92 -13.66 4.45 14.28
C LYS A 92 -13.36 4.29 12.80
N VAL A 93 -12.90 3.14 12.39
CA VAL A 93 -12.57 2.85 10.98
C VAL A 93 -13.71 2.08 10.32
N ARG A 94 -13.99 2.43 9.06
CA ARG A 94 -14.83 1.72 8.12
C ARG A 94 -14.01 1.39 6.89
N GLU A 95 -14.10 0.17 6.42
CA GLU A 95 -13.36 -0.32 5.26
C GLU A 95 -14.33 -0.99 4.29
N GLU A 96 -14.15 -0.71 3.00
CA GLU A 96 -14.86 -1.40 1.92
C GLU A 96 -13.85 -1.80 0.84
N GLU A 97 -13.88 -3.07 0.45
CA GLU A 97 -12.94 -3.67 -0.50
C GLU A 97 -13.63 -4.12 -1.78
N ASN A 98 -12.84 -4.35 -2.86
CA ASN A 98 -13.33 -4.76 -4.16
C ASN A 98 -14.30 -3.74 -4.79
N VAL A 99 -14.08 -2.46 -4.56
CA VAL A 99 -14.88 -1.37 -5.14
C VAL A 99 -14.26 -0.95 -6.47
N PRO A 100 -14.95 -1.13 -7.61
CA PRO A 100 -14.37 -0.79 -8.91
C PRO A 100 -14.27 0.72 -9.13
N GLU A 101 -13.34 1.14 -10.02
CA GLU A 101 -13.14 2.54 -10.46
C GLU A 101 -14.30 3.02 -11.35
N THR A 102 -15.53 3.01 -10.82
CA THR A 102 -16.76 3.40 -11.50
C THR A 102 -17.65 4.20 -10.53
N VAL A 103 -18.87 4.53 -10.93
CA VAL A 103 -19.90 5.16 -10.07
C VAL A 103 -20.13 4.35 -8.76
N ALA A 104 -19.74 3.09 -8.70
CA ALA A 104 -19.83 2.30 -7.47
C ALA A 104 -19.07 2.93 -6.31
N VAL A 105 -17.89 3.52 -6.55
CA VAL A 105 -17.11 4.17 -5.48
C VAL A 105 -17.82 5.39 -4.89
N GLN A 106 -18.58 6.14 -5.69
CA GLN A 106 -19.40 7.26 -5.19
C GLN A 106 -20.45 6.75 -4.20
N LYS A 107 -21.17 5.68 -4.56
CA LYS A 107 -22.18 5.07 -3.70
C LYS A 107 -21.58 4.53 -2.41
N THR A 108 -20.39 3.96 -2.47
CA THR A 108 -19.66 3.49 -1.29
C THR A 108 -19.30 4.66 -0.37
N MET A 109 -18.74 5.75 -0.92
CA MET A 109 -18.44 6.96 -0.15
C MET A 109 -19.69 7.56 0.48
N GLU A 110 -20.79 7.69 -0.29
CA GLU A 110 -22.09 8.16 0.21
C GLU A 110 -22.62 7.29 1.37
N SER A 111 -22.51 5.98 1.26
CA SER A 111 -22.89 5.04 2.32
C SER A 111 -22.08 5.26 3.60
N MET A 112 -20.76 5.36 3.49
CA MET A 112 -19.88 5.63 4.63
C MET A 112 -20.19 6.98 5.30
N ILE A 113 -20.54 8.01 4.52
CA ILE A 113 -20.89 9.33 5.03
C ILE A 113 -22.27 9.30 5.72
N ASN A 114 -23.29 8.82 5.01
CA ASN A 114 -24.68 8.95 5.45
C ASN A 114 -25.10 7.90 6.50
N LEU A 115 -24.55 6.69 6.42
CA LEU A 115 -24.93 5.59 7.32
C LEU A 115 -23.93 5.39 8.46
N ASP A 116 -22.64 5.55 8.21
CA ASP A 116 -21.61 5.36 9.23
C ASP A 116 -21.15 6.66 9.90
N GLY A 117 -21.49 7.81 9.34
CA GLY A 117 -21.10 9.13 9.84
C GLY A 117 -19.63 9.44 9.59
N ALA A 118 -19.03 8.94 8.50
CA ALA A 118 -17.66 9.23 8.15
C ALA A 118 -17.49 10.71 7.76
N THR A 119 -16.49 11.37 8.33
CA THR A 119 -16.14 12.77 8.06
C THR A 119 -14.76 12.90 7.40
N LEU A 120 -14.01 11.81 7.33
CA LEU A 120 -12.73 11.69 6.64
C LEU A 120 -12.72 10.40 5.83
N LEU A 121 -12.43 10.50 4.55
CA LEU A 121 -12.36 9.35 3.64
C LEU A 121 -10.98 9.26 2.96
N PHE A 122 -10.48 8.05 2.85
CA PHE A 122 -9.29 7.66 2.09
C PHE A 122 -9.70 6.69 0.96
N PRO A 123 -10.22 7.19 -0.16
CA PRO A 123 -10.44 6.37 -1.35
C PRO A 123 -9.09 6.21 -2.06
N THR A 124 -8.57 4.96 -2.14
CA THR A 124 -7.14 4.73 -2.38
C THR A 124 -6.77 4.55 -3.85
N SER A 125 -7.66 4.06 -4.70
CA SER A 125 -7.31 3.76 -6.09
C SER A 125 -7.13 4.99 -6.97
N PHE A 126 -6.17 4.92 -7.90
CA PHE A 126 -5.80 6.03 -8.79
C PHE A 126 -7.00 6.59 -9.58
N GLY A 127 -7.84 5.72 -10.14
CA GLY A 127 -9.01 6.11 -10.93
C GLY A 127 -10.18 6.67 -10.12
N TYR A 128 -10.11 6.70 -8.79
CA TYR A 128 -11.17 7.32 -7.99
C TYR A 128 -11.13 8.84 -7.98
N PHE A 129 -9.98 9.48 -8.31
CA PHE A 129 -9.80 10.90 -8.11
C PHE A 129 -10.75 11.74 -8.95
N ASP A 130 -10.68 11.60 -10.27
CA ASP A 130 -11.50 12.32 -11.23
C ASP A 130 -12.26 11.29 -12.10
N PRO A 131 -13.60 11.36 -12.14
CA PRO A 131 -14.47 12.41 -11.58
C PRO A 131 -14.99 12.11 -10.15
N HIS A 132 -14.75 10.92 -9.58
CA HIS A 132 -15.57 10.40 -8.49
C HIS A 132 -15.40 11.18 -7.18
N ILE A 133 -14.17 11.33 -6.69
CA ILE A 133 -13.89 12.10 -5.47
C ILE A 133 -14.24 13.56 -5.63
N LEU A 134 -13.93 14.16 -6.79
CA LEU A 134 -14.23 15.56 -7.05
C LEU A 134 -15.74 15.84 -7.03
N THR A 135 -16.55 14.90 -7.53
CA THR A 135 -18.01 14.97 -7.49
C THR A 135 -18.53 14.90 -6.05
N GLU A 136 -18.06 13.91 -5.28
CA GLU A 136 -18.52 13.72 -3.90
C GLU A 136 -18.04 14.83 -2.97
N ALA A 137 -16.86 15.39 -3.20
CA ALA A 137 -16.36 16.52 -2.43
C ALA A 137 -17.22 17.79 -2.59
N GLN A 138 -17.76 18.04 -3.77
CA GLN A 138 -18.71 19.13 -4.01
C GLN A 138 -20.05 18.88 -3.31
N LYS A 139 -20.51 17.63 -3.29
CA LYS A 139 -21.77 17.21 -2.68
C LYS A 139 -21.71 17.21 -1.15
N PHE A 140 -20.55 16.88 -0.56
CA PHE A 140 -20.32 16.77 0.87
C PHE A 140 -19.22 17.74 1.35
N PRO A 141 -19.44 19.05 1.36
CA PRO A 141 -18.39 20.04 1.65
C PRO A 141 -17.84 19.98 3.09
N ALA A 142 -18.55 19.32 4.02
CA ALA A 142 -18.11 19.13 5.40
C ALA A 142 -17.25 17.84 5.60
N VAL A 143 -17.11 17.02 4.56
CA VAL A 143 -16.33 15.77 4.59
C VAL A 143 -15.00 16.01 3.91
N THR A 144 -13.92 15.49 4.48
CA THR A 144 -12.57 15.56 3.90
C THR A 144 -12.29 14.29 3.10
N PHE A 145 -11.78 14.47 1.87
CA PHE A 145 -11.38 13.38 0.97
C PHE A 145 -9.88 13.46 0.70
N LEU A 146 -9.13 12.44 1.10
CA LEU A 146 -7.69 12.35 0.92
C LEU A 146 -7.35 11.17 0.01
N HIS A 147 -6.89 11.46 -1.20
CA HIS A 147 -6.69 10.49 -2.26
C HIS A 147 -5.22 10.09 -2.42
N CYS A 148 -4.97 8.83 -2.77
CA CYS A 148 -3.63 8.33 -3.08
C CYS A 148 -3.28 8.57 -4.57
N GLY A 149 -2.30 9.42 -4.83
CA GLY A 149 -1.70 9.60 -6.17
C GLY A 149 -2.29 10.71 -7.05
N GLY A 150 -3.45 11.27 -6.73
CA GLY A 150 -4.03 12.39 -7.48
C GLY A 150 -3.16 13.64 -7.44
N LEU A 151 -3.21 14.45 -8.49
CA LEU A 151 -2.53 15.75 -8.52
C LEU A 151 -3.53 16.84 -8.11
N TYR A 152 -3.51 17.18 -6.81
CA TYR A 152 -4.31 18.28 -6.30
C TYR A 152 -3.83 19.62 -6.85
N ASP A 153 -4.76 20.42 -7.34
CA ASP A 153 -4.56 21.77 -7.87
C ASP A 153 -5.55 22.71 -7.15
N GLU A 154 -5.07 23.60 -6.32
CA GLU A 154 -5.88 24.49 -5.50
C GLU A 154 -6.75 25.47 -6.30
N THR A 155 -6.40 25.70 -7.57
CA THR A 155 -7.16 26.58 -8.46
C THR A 155 -8.37 25.89 -9.12
N LYS A 156 -8.41 24.55 -9.07
CA LYS A 156 -9.42 23.73 -9.78
C LYS A 156 -10.24 22.83 -8.86
N HIS A 157 -9.63 22.36 -7.76
CA HIS A 157 -10.22 21.32 -6.94
C HIS A 157 -10.86 21.87 -5.66
N PRO A 158 -11.90 21.19 -5.11
CA PRO A 158 -12.53 21.59 -3.86
C PRO A 158 -11.55 21.62 -2.70
N LYS A 159 -11.74 22.55 -1.74
CA LYS A 159 -10.85 22.73 -0.58
C LYS A 159 -10.89 21.55 0.43
N ASN A 160 -11.91 20.73 0.36
CA ASN A 160 -12.03 19.53 1.19
C ASN A 160 -11.43 18.27 0.55
N VAL A 161 -10.68 18.45 -0.55
CA VAL A 161 -9.91 17.38 -1.22
C VAL A 161 -8.43 17.57 -0.94
N GLY A 162 -7.71 16.48 -0.75
CA GLY A 162 -6.25 16.43 -0.71
C GLY A 162 -5.73 15.17 -1.40
N SER A 163 -4.45 15.15 -1.64
CA SER A 163 -3.75 14.02 -2.25
C SER A 163 -2.44 13.75 -1.53
N TYR A 164 -2.15 12.50 -1.30
CA TYR A 164 -0.87 12.02 -0.78
C TYR A 164 -0.27 11.00 -1.74
N PHE A 165 1.05 10.93 -1.78
CA PHE A 165 1.77 9.87 -2.50
C PHE A 165 3.22 9.75 -1.99
N GLY A 166 3.84 8.58 -2.25
CA GLY A 166 5.22 8.33 -1.87
C GLY A 166 6.15 8.27 -3.07
N TYR A 167 7.40 8.66 -2.87
CA TYR A 167 8.48 8.48 -3.83
C TYR A 167 9.03 7.05 -3.72
N ILE A 168 8.19 6.05 -4.08
CA ILE A 168 8.55 4.64 -3.97
C ILE A 168 9.62 4.21 -4.98
N ASP A 169 9.83 5.01 -6.00
CA ASP A 169 10.96 4.88 -6.91
C ASP A 169 12.33 4.95 -6.19
N GLU A 170 12.42 5.59 -5.02
CA GLU A 170 13.59 5.52 -4.16
C GLU A 170 13.85 4.08 -3.69
N ALA A 171 12.81 3.40 -3.23
CA ALA A 171 12.90 2.01 -2.78
C ALA A 171 13.07 1.02 -3.96
N GLU A 172 12.50 1.34 -5.13
CA GLU A 172 12.75 0.60 -6.36
C GLU A 172 14.20 0.73 -6.83
N TYR A 173 14.81 1.90 -6.72
CA TYR A 173 16.24 2.08 -7.00
C TYR A 173 17.11 1.20 -6.10
N VAL A 174 16.82 1.16 -4.80
CA VAL A 174 17.53 0.31 -3.83
C VAL A 174 17.30 -1.18 -4.13
N SER A 175 16.06 -1.58 -4.46
CA SER A 175 15.74 -2.94 -4.90
C SER A 175 16.51 -3.32 -6.17
N GLY A 176 16.65 -2.38 -7.09
CA GLY A 176 17.46 -2.52 -8.30
C GLY A 176 18.94 -2.80 -8.00
N ILE A 177 19.55 -2.09 -7.02
CA ILE A 177 20.92 -2.37 -6.57
C ILE A 177 21.07 -3.81 -6.11
N VAL A 178 20.16 -4.28 -5.25
CA VAL A 178 20.19 -5.67 -4.76
C VAL A 178 20.04 -6.66 -5.92
N ALA A 179 19.11 -6.42 -6.84
CA ALA A 179 18.91 -7.24 -8.03
C ALA A 179 20.16 -7.26 -8.94
N GLY A 180 20.77 -6.10 -9.19
CA GLY A 180 21.96 -5.95 -10.02
C GLY A 180 23.20 -6.66 -9.47
N MET A 181 23.34 -6.74 -8.15
CA MET A 181 24.41 -7.49 -7.48
C MET A 181 24.11 -8.99 -7.37
N THR A 182 22.84 -9.40 -7.44
CA THR A 182 22.45 -10.81 -7.28
C THR A 182 22.36 -11.56 -8.62
N THR A 183 21.95 -10.88 -9.69
CA THR A 183 21.78 -11.51 -11.02
C THR A 183 23.05 -12.20 -11.52
N LYS A 184 22.90 -13.35 -12.15
CA LYS A 184 23.98 -14.10 -12.83
C LYS A 184 23.92 -13.93 -14.35
N THR A 185 22.72 -13.68 -14.88
CA THR A 185 22.50 -13.55 -16.34
C THR A 185 22.58 -12.11 -16.82
N ASN A 186 22.63 -11.11 -15.94
CA ASN A 186 22.48 -9.69 -16.22
C ASN A 186 21.14 -9.34 -16.89
N LYS A 187 20.13 -10.19 -16.74
CA LYS A 187 18.79 -10.01 -17.29
C LYS A 187 17.78 -9.95 -16.17
N LEU A 188 17.20 -8.78 -15.96
CA LEU A 188 16.12 -8.57 -15.02
C LEU A 188 14.78 -8.48 -15.76
N GLY A 189 13.69 -8.81 -15.10
CA GLY A 189 12.34 -8.69 -15.64
C GLY A 189 11.48 -7.77 -14.78
N PHE A 190 10.70 -6.93 -15.45
CA PHE A 190 9.74 -6.03 -14.80
C PHE A 190 8.36 -6.24 -15.41
N ILE A 191 7.39 -6.67 -14.59
CA ILE A 191 5.99 -6.84 -15.00
C ILE A 191 5.23 -5.62 -14.52
N ALA A 192 4.69 -4.84 -15.46
CA ALA A 192 4.07 -3.55 -15.21
C ALA A 192 2.60 -3.55 -15.60
N ALA A 193 1.75 -2.84 -14.87
CA ALA A 193 0.34 -2.69 -15.18
C ALA A 193 0.11 -1.76 -16.38
N LYS A 194 0.10 -0.47 -16.16
CA LYS A 194 -0.21 0.58 -17.15
C LYS A 194 1.01 1.49 -17.36
N PRO A 195 1.23 2.04 -18.56
CA PRO A 195 2.38 2.91 -18.84
C PRO A 195 2.14 4.35 -18.37
N ILE A 196 1.76 4.54 -17.11
CA ILE A 196 1.59 5.87 -16.51
C ILE A 196 2.91 6.36 -15.90
N PRO A 197 3.10 7.66 -15.69
CA PRO A 197 4.36 8.24 -15.22
C PRO A 197 4.95 7.56 -13.97
N GLN A 198 4.13 7.20 -13.00
CA GLN A 198 4.55 6.53 -11.77
C GLN A 198 5.14 5.14 -12.02
N VAL A 199 4.52 4.36 -12.92
CA VAL A 199 5.01 3.03 -13.32
C VAL A 199 6.33 3.15 -14.08
N LEU A 200 6.42 4.10 -15.02
CA LEU A 200 7.64 4.34 -15.79
C LEU A 200 8.80 4.80 -14.88
N ARG A 201 8.50 5.65 -13.90
CA ARG A 201 9.45 6.12 -12.91
C ARG A 201 10.04 4.95 -12.09
N ASN A 202 9.21 3.99 -11.68
CA ASN A 202 9.65 2.79 -10.97
C ASN A 202 10.53 1.87 -11.84
N ILE A 203 10.11 1.57 -13.07
CA ILE A 203 10.90 0.78 -14.03
C ILE A 203 12.28 1.40 -14.21
N ASN A 204 12.29 2.72 -14.42
CA ASN A 204 13.52 3.47 -14.67
C ASN A 204 14.42 3.50 -13.44
N ALA A 205 13.88 3.77 -12.25
CA ALA A 205 14.63 3.79 -11.00
C ALA A 205 15.24 2.42 -10.68
N PHE A 206 14.47 1.34 -10.79
CA PHE A 206 14.95 -0.03 -10.62
C PHE A 206 16.12 -0.35 -11.58
N THR A 207 15.96 -0.01 -12.85
CA THR A 207 17.00 -0.24 -13.87
C THR A 207 18.25 0.57 -13.58
N LEU A 208 18.10 1.86 -13.23
CA LEU A 208 19.23 2.74 -12.87
C LEU A 208 19.95 2.24 -11.62
N GLY A 209 19.22 1.79 -10.60
CA GLY A 209 19.79 1.17 -9.41
C GLY A 209 20.60 -0.07 -9.73
N ALA A 210 20.07 -0.99 -10.53
CA ALA A 210 20.79 -2.19 -10.95
C ALA A 210 22.06 -1.86 -11.77
N ARG A 211 21.96 -0.90 -12.68
CA ARG A 211 23.09 -0.50 -13.54
C ARG A 211 24.14 0.33 -12.82
N SER A 212 23.83 0.97 -11.71
CA SER A 212 24.81 1.70 -10.88
C SER A 212 25.87 0.77 -10.27
N VAL A 213 25.53 -0.50 -10.07
CA VAL A 213 26.45 -1.54 -9.53
C VAL A 213 26.85 -2.58 -10.58
N ASN A 214 26.07 -2.75 -11.64
CA ASN A 214 26.33 -3.69 -12.72
C ASN A 214 25.90 -3.09 -14.08
N PRO A 215 26.79 -2.37 -14.77
CA PRO A 215 26.45 -1.69 -16.02
C PRO A 215 26.00 -2.59 -17.18
N LYS A 216 26.22 -3.92 -17.07
CA LYS A 216 25.81 -4.91 -18.08
C LYS A 216 24.33 -5.29 -17.98
N VAL A 217 23.68 -4.94 -16.89
CA VAL A 217 22.27 -5.31 -16.63
C VAL A 217 21.35 -4.68 -17.68
N THR A 218 20.38 -5.47 -18.10
CA THR A 218 19.20 -5.01 -18.85
C THR A 218 17.93 -5.46 -18.16
N THR A 219 16.91 -4.60 -18.17
CA THR A 219 15.58 -4.88 -17.60
C THR A 219 14.56 -5.04 -18.72
N SER A 220 14.03 -6.24 -18.91
CA SER A 220 12.96 -6.49 -19.89
C SER A 220 11.60 -6.17 -19.24
N VAL A 221 10.82 -5.27 -19.88
CA VAL A 221 9.50 -4.87 -19.37
C VAL A 221 8.38 -5.48 -20.18
N VAL A 222 7.32 -5.95 -19.47
CA VAL A 222 6.06 -6.40 -20.07
C VAL A 222 4.92 -5.65 -19.38
N PHE A 223 4.08 -4.97 -20.18
CA PHE A 223 2.87 -4.30 -19.70
C PHE A 223 1.66 -5.25 -19.82
N THR A 224 0.94 -5.47 -18.72
CA THR A 224 -0.26 -6.33 -18.69
C THR A 224 -1.52 -5.61 -19.14
N GLY A 225 -1.53 -4.27 -19.02
CA GLY A 225 -2.61 -3.39 -19.47
C GLY A 225 -3.60 -2.97 -18.39
N ASP A 226 -3.61 -3.64 -17.23
CA ASP A 226 -4.43 -3.26 -16.08
C ASP A 226 -3.74 -3.60 -14.75
N TRP A 227 -4.29 -3.08 -13.63
CA TRP A 227 -3.71 -3.18 -12.31
C TRP A 227 -3.65 -4.61 -11.76
N SER A 228 -4.63 -5.44 -12.09
CA SER A 228 -4.70 -6.84 -11.64
C SER A 228 -5.11 -7.75 -12.80
N MET A 229 -4.13 -8.46 -13.36
CA MET A 229 -4.30 -9.38 -14.48
C MET A 229 -3.53 -10.69 -14.22
N PRO A 230 -3.90 -11.48 -13.18
CA PRO A 230 -3.06 -12.58 -12.67
C PRO A 230 -2.67 -13.62 -13.73
N VAL A 231 -3.53 -13.88 -14.71
CA VAL A 231 -3.20 -14.80 -15.82
C VAL A 231 -2.10 -14.20 -16.71
N LYS A 232 -2.25 -12.95 -17.15
CA LYS A 232 -1.23 -12.27 -17.97
C LYS A 232 0.07 -12.05 -17.20
N GLU A 233 -0.01 -11.79 -15.91
CA GLU A 233 1.15 -11.65 -15.03
C GLU A 233 1.95 -12.95 -14.94
N ALA A 234 1.26 -14.10 -14.80
CA ALA A 234 1.88 -15.43 -14.82
C ALA A 234 2.50 -15.75 -16.18
N GLU A 235 1.81 -15.43 -17.27
CA GLU A 235 2.31 -15.62 -18.65
C GLU A 235 3.55 -14.75 -18.89
N ALA A 236 3.52 -13.47 -18.49
CA ALA A 236 4.64 -12.54 -18.59
C ALA A 236 5.85 -13.02 -17.78
N ALA A 237 5.62 -13.46 -16.52
CA ALA A 237 6.66 -14.00 -15.65
C ALA A 237 7.34 -15.22 -16.32
N ASN A 238 6.57 -16.20 -16.77
CA ASN A 238 7.11 -17.38 -17.45
C ASN A 238 7.88 -17.01 -18.71
N SER A 239 7.31 -16.16 -19.55
CA SER A 239 7.97 -15.71 -20.79
C SER A 239 9.32 -15.03 -20.53
N LEU A 240 9.41 -14.16 -19.52
CA LEU A 240 10.65 -13.51 -19.12
C LEU A 240 11.69 -14.50 -18.59
N ILE A 241 11.26 -15.46 -17.75
CA ILE A 241 12.13 -16.52 -17.22
C ILE A 241 12.68 -17.39 -18.36
N ASP A 242 11.84 -17.79 -19.31
CA ASP A 242 12.24 -18.58 -20.47
C ASP A 242 13.24 -17.83 -21.39
N GLN A 243 13.25 -16.50 -21.34
CA GLN A 243 14.26 -15.66 -22.01
C GLN A 243 15.56 -15.51 -21.20
N GLY A 244 15.66 -16.16 -20.05
CA GLY A 244 16.84 -16.19 -19.19
C GLY A 244 16.90 -15.05 -18.17
N VAL A 245 15.77 -14.42 -17.84
CA VAL A 245 15.65 -13.53 -16.67
C VAL A 245 15.82 -14.37 -15.40
N ASP A 246 16.63 -13.88 -14.46
CA ASP A 246 16.91 -14.55 -13.19
C ASP A 246 16.55 -13.73 -11.95
N VAL A 247 16.04 -12.51 -12.14
CA VAL A 247 15.39 -11.69 -11.10
C VAL A 247 14.15 -11.03 -11.67
N LEU A 248 13.00 -11.22 -11.04
CA LEU A 248 11.74 -10.55 -11.38
C LEU A 248 11.37 -9.48 -10.35
N THR A 249 10.76 -8.42 -10.83
CA THR A 249 10.02 -7.43 -10.04
C THR A 249 8.73 -7.05 -10.76
N SER A 250 7.87 -6.26 -10.09
CA SER A 250 6.62 -5.85 -10.70
C SER A 250 6.07 -4.54 -10.14
N HIS A 251 5.21 -3.89 -10.92
CA HIS A 251 4.31 -2.84 -10.47
C HIS A 251 2.91 -3.17 -10.96
N VAL A 252 2.25 -4.07 -10.24
CA VAL A 252 0.86 -4.50 -10.36
C VAL A 252 0.23 -4.46 -8.98
N ASP A 253 -1.09 -4.46 -8.86
CA ASP A 253 -1.75 -4.34 -7.54
C ASP A 253 -1.40 -5.50 -6.62
N SER A 254 -1.34 -6.74 -7.15
CA SER A 254 -0.95 -7.92 -6.38
C SER A 254 0.29 -8.58 -6.97
N PRO A 255 1.50 -8.33 -6.45
CA PRO A 255 2.72 -9.01 -6.88
C PRO A 255 2.77 -10.50 -6.61
N LYS A 256 1.79 -11.05 -5.89
CA LYS A 256 1.73 -12.46 -5.45
C LYS A 256 2.07 -13.45 -6.56
N VAL A 257 1.38 -13.35 -7.69
CA VAL A 257 1.56 -14.29 -8.82
C VAL A 257 2.98 -14.24 -9.37
N VAL A 258 3.56 -13.04 -9.49
CA VAL A 258 4.91 -12.84 -10.02
C VAL A 258 5.95 -13.45 -9.07
N VAL A 259 5.84 -13.16 -7.78
CA VAL A 259 6.77 -13.61 -6.74
C VAL A 259 6.69 -15.14 -6.56
N GLU A 260 5.49 -15.72 -6.50
CA GLU A 260 5.31 -17.16 -6.43
C GLU A 260 5.84 -17.89 -7.67
N GLN A 261 5.70 -17.27 -8.84
CA GLN A 261 6.22 -17.86 -10.09
C GLN A 261 7.75 -17.85 -10.10
N ALA A 262 8.39 -16.78 -9.64
CA ALA A 262 9.84 -16.70 -9.48
C ALA A 262 10.35 -17.81 -8.53
N GLU A 263 9.73 -17.95 -7.35
CA GLU A 263 10.09 -18.99 -6.36
C GLU A 263 9.94 -20.39 -6.95
N ARG A 264 8.81 -20.71 -7.61
CA ARG A 264 8.57 -22.01 -8.25
C ARG A 264 9.59 -22.35 -9.33
N ARG A 265 10.07 -21.35 -10.07
CA ARG A 265 11.04 -21.49 -11.14
C ARG A 265 12.49 -21.41 -10.65
N GLY A 266 12.70 -21.22 -9.33
CA GLY A 266 14.03 -21.19 -8.70
C GLY A 266 14.88 -19.99 -9.08
N ILE A 267 14.23 -18.86 -9.41
CA ILE A 267 14.87 -17.56 -9.64
C ILE A 267 14.52 -16.59 -8.50
N PHE A 268 15.13 -15.41 -8.53
CA PHE A 268 14.94 -14.39 -7.50
C PHE A 268 13.79 -13.45 -7.82
N SER A 269 13.30 -12.77 -6.77
CA SER A 269 12.33 -11.70 -6.91
C SER A 269 12.60 -10.55 -5.95
N THR A 270 12.15 -9.33 -6.33
CA THR A 270 11.96 -8.21 -5.42
C THR A 270 10.47 -7.90 -5.30
N GLY A 271 10.03 -7.48 -4.11
CA GLY A 271 8.65 -7.17 -3.81
C GLY A 271 8.28 -5.72 -4.09
N TYR A 272 6.96 -5.48 -4.12
CA TYR A 272 6.40 -4.16 -4.35
C TYR A 272 5.12 -3.94 -3.53
N HIS A 273 4.87 -2.74 -3.04
CA HIS A 273 3.77 -2.28 -2.20
C HIS A 273 3.83 -2.74 -0.74
N ALA A 274 3.90 -4.04 -0.50
CA ALA A 274 3.99 -4.70 0.79
C ALA A 274 5.05 -5.80 0.75
N SER A 275 5.35 -6.45 1.88
CA SER A 275 6.29 -7.57 1.90
C SER A 275 5.66 -8.84 1.34
N GLN A 276 6.30 -9.46 0.35
CA GLN A 276 5.96 -10.79 -0.16
C GLN A 276 6.97 -11.86 0.28
N ALA A 277 7.81 -11.61 1.27
CA ALA A 277 8.85 -12.55 1.72
C ALA A 277 8.30 -13.94 2.10
N ALA A 278 7.07 -14.00 2.63
CA ALA A 278 6.40 -15.26 2.97
C ALA A 278 6.06 -16.12 1.74
N LEU A 279 5.92 -15.51 0.56
CA LEU A 279 5.56 -16.20 -0.69
C LEU A 279 6.78 -16.79 -1.41
N ALA A 280 7.99 -16.27 -1.12
CA ALA A 280 9.22 -16.72 -1.77
C ALA A 280 10.38 -16.80 -0.75
N PRO A 281 10.29 -17.72 0.23
CA PRO A 281 11.24 -17.78 1.35
C PRO A 281 12.69 -18.04 0.94
N LYS A 282 12.96 -18.54 -0.27
CA LYS A 282 14.31 -18.81 -0.79
C LYS A 282 14.78 -17.75 -1.76
N GLY A 283 13.88 -17.26 -2.63
CA GLY A 283 14.19 -16.38 -3.76
C GLY A 283 13.86 -14.91 -3.54
N TYR A 284 13.17 -14.54 -2.45
CA TYR A 284 12.89 -13.14 -2.15
C TYR A 284 14.16 -12.41 -1.74
N LEU A 285 14.46 -11.31 -2.40
CA LEU A 285 15.67 -10.53 -2.10
C LEU A 285 15.39 -9.39 -1.13
N THR A 286 14.46 -8.54 -1.45
CA THR A 286 13.97 -7.37 -0.69
C THR A 286 12.74 -6.82 -1.43
N GLY A 287 12.23 -5.65 -1.04
CA GLY A 287 11.13 -5.03 -1.76
C GLY A 287 10.89 -3.59 -1.36
N ALA A 288 10.21 -2.86 -2.23
CA ALA A 288 9.75 -1.50 -2.02
C ALA A 288 8.38 -1.52 -1.33
N GLU A 289 8.29 -0.99 -0.12
CA GLU A 289 7.06 -1.00 0.67
C GLU A 289 6.56 0.41 0.98
N TRP A 290 5.23 0.56 1.02
CA TRP A 290 4.59 1.74 1.55
C TRP A 290 4.57 1.76 3.07
N ASN A 291 4.61 2.94 3.65
CA ASN A 291 4.36 3.16 5.08
C ASN A 291 3.15 4.11 5.27
N TRP A 292 2.00 3.68 4.78
CA TRP A 292 0.77 4.48 4.83
C TRP A 292 0.31 4.76 6.26
N ALA A 293 0.69 3.93 7.24
CA ALA A 293 0.45 4.21 8.65
C ALA A 293 0.98 5.60 9.06
N LYS A 294 2.19 5.98 8.61
CA LYS A 294 2.79 7.29 8.89
C LYS A 294 1.98 8.43 8.28
N VAL A 295 1.49 8.25 7.06
CA VAL A 295 0.70 9.26 6.33
C VAL A 295 -0.66 9.45 6.99
N TYR A 296 -1.38 8.36 7.22
CA TYR A 296 -2.74 8.41 7.74
C TYR A 296 -2.82 8.94 9.16
N THR A 297 -1.96 8.42 10.05
CA THR A 297 -1.93 8.92 11.44
C THR A 297 -1.53 10.39 11.49
N GLY A 298 -0.61 10.84 10.62
CA GLY A 298 -0.24 12.25 10.52
C GLY A 298 -1.40 13.16 10.10
N TYR A 299 -2.21 12.76 9.12
CA TYR A 299 -3.41 13.49 8.74
C TYR A 299 -4.44 13.55 9.88
N ILE A 300 -4.68 12.41 10.53
CA ILE A 300 -5.65 12.33 11.64
C ILE A 300 -5.22 13.20 12.82
N ASP A 301 -3.94 13.20 13.17
CA ASP A 301 -3.41 14.05 14.24
C ASP A 301 -3.54 15.55 13.90
N ALA A 302 -3.29 15.93 12.65
CA ALA A 302 -3.48 17.30 12.20
C ALA A 302 -4.95 17.72 12.26
N ILE A 303 -5.88 16.90 11.72
CA ILE A 303 -7.33 17.16 11.71
C ILE A 303 -7.87 17.27 13.15
N ARG A 304 -7.53 16.33 14.04
CA ARG A 304 -8.00 16.32 15.42
C ARG A 304 -7.44 17.47 16.26
N SER A 305 -6.24 17.95 15.89
CA SER A 305 -5.60 19.10 16.55
C SER A 305 -5.99 20.42 15.91
N ASN A 306 -6.89 20.40 14.92
CA ASN A 306 -7.27 21.58 14.11
C ASN A 306 -6.05 22.32 13.53
N LYS A 307 -5.03 21.55 13.12
CA LYS A 307 -3.82 22.06 12.47
C LYS A 307 -3.96 21.97 10.95
N PRO A 308 -3.35 22.89 10.21
CA PRO A 308 -3.31 22.80 8.76
C PRO A 308 -2.53 21.55 8.33
N TYR A 309 -2.94 20.95 7.23
CA TYR A 309 -2.25 19.87 6.56
C TYR A 309 -2.10 20.19 5.06
N PRO A 310 -1.06 19.69 4.38
CA PRO A 310 -0.87 19.94 2.96
C PRO A 310 -1.91 19.17 2.12
N HIS A 311 -2.53 19.87 1.17
CA HIS A 311 -3.45 19.25 0.21
C HIS A 311 -2.72 18.45 -0.89
N LEU A 312 -1.44 18.69 -1.10
CA LEU A 312 -0.56 17.88 -1.94
C LEU A 312 0.63 17.40 -1.09
N LEU A 313 0.49 16.24 -0.49
CA LEU A 313 1.49 15.65 0.39
C LEU A 313 2.32 14.62 -0.39
N ARG A 314 3.63 14.79 -0.40
CA ARG A 314 4.59 13.89 -1.03
C ARG A 314 5.73 13.60 -0.06
N GLY A 315 6.31 12.38 -0.15
CA GLY A 315 7.45 12.01 0.68
C GLY A 315 8.07 10.70 0.25
N GLY A 316 9.33 10.51 0.62
CA GLY A 316 10.12 9.33 0.35
C GLY A 316 10.65 8.67 1.63
N PHE A 317 11.88 8.17 1.57
CA PHE A 317 12.58 7.66 2.75
C PHE A 317 12.76 8.71 3.84
N LYS A 318 13.05 9.95 3.44
CA LYS A 318 13.26 11.07 4.37
C LYS A 318 12.04 11.33 5.25
N GLU A 319 10.86 11.35 4.68
CA GLU A 319 9.59 11.57 5.37
C GLU A 319 9.07 10.28 6.02
N GLY A 320 9.65 9.12 5.68
CA GLY A 320 9.24 7.80 6.16
C GLY A 320 7.95 7.30 5.50
N PHE A 321 7.63 7.72 4.27
CA PHE A 321 6.45 7.27 3.52
C PHE A 321 6.69 5.96 2.79
N VAL A 322 7.96 5.65 2.53
CA VAL A 322 8.40 4.40 1.93
C VAL A 322 9.45 3.73 2.82
N LYS A 323 9.55 2.42 2.71
CA LYS A 323 10.52 1.59 3.43
C LYS A 323 10.95 0.41 2.57
N MET A 324 12.02 -0.27 2.98
CA MET A 324 12.45 -1.53 2.36
C MET A 324 11.92 -2.71 3.16
N SER A 325 11.58 -3.80 2.46
CA SER A 325 11.46 -5.12 3.10
C SER A 325 12.80 -5.56 3.71
N ALA A 326 12.74 -6.45 4.69
CA ALA A 326 13.94 -7.13 5.17
C ALA A 326 14.64 -7.87 4.03
N TYR A 327 15.98 -7.93 4.10
CA TYR A 327 16.77 -8.69 3.13
C TYR A 327 16.54 -10.20 3.27
N GLY A 328 16.31 -10.85 2.13
CA GLY A 328 16.19 -12.30 2.07
C GLY A 328 17.53 -13.04 2.19
N PRO A 329 17.49 -14.37 2.34
CA PRO A 329 18.68 -15.17 2.64
C PRO A 329 19.71 -15.21 1.50
N ALA A 330 19.31 -14.93 0.27
CA ALA A 330 20.20 -14.94 -0.88
C ALA A 330 20.98 -13.62 -1.09
N VAL A 331 20.67 -12.57 -0.32
CA VAL A 331 21.31 -11.26 -0.46
C VAL A 331 22.65 -11.27 0.26
N SER A 332 23.74 -11.04 -0.49
CA SER A 332 25.08 -10.96 0.08
C SER A 332 25.26 -9.73 0.97
N ASP A 333 26.23 -9.77 1.89
CA ASP A 333 26.50 -8.65 2.78
C ASP A 333 27.00 -7.42 2.01
N ASP A 334 27.72 -7.61 0.91
CA ASP A 334 28.11 -6.51 0.02
C ASP A 334 26.90 -5.86 -0.66
N ALA A 335 25.90 -6.66 -1.08
CA ALA A 335 24.67 -6.13 -1.65
C ALA A 335 23.86 -5.34 -0.61
N LYS A 336 23.74 -5.87 0.62
CA LYS A 336 23.09 -5.15 1.74
C LYS A 336 23.79 -3.82 2.00
N LYS A 337 25.11 -3.82 2.11
CA LYS A 337 25.91 -2.61 2.33
C LYS A 337 25.68 -1.57 1.26
N LYS A 338 25.72 -1.95 -0.02
CA LYS A 338 25.49 -1.04 -1.15
C LYS A 338 24.07 -0.48 -1.18
N ALA A 339 23.08 -1.31 -0.88
CA ALA A 339 21.69 -0.90 -0.78
C ALA A 339 21.47 0.08 0.38
N ASP A 340 22.05 -0.20 1.55
CA ASP A 340 21.94 0.67 2.74
C ASP A 340 22.67 2.02 2.55
N GLU A 341 23.83 2.03 1.87
CA GLU A 341 24.53 3.26 1.46
C GLU A 341 23.65 4.12 0.55
N ALA A 342 23.03 3.51 -0.45
CA ALA A 342 22.13 4.22 -1.39
C ALA A 342 20.87 4.75 -0.67
N LYS A 343 20.25 3.94 0.18
CA LYS A 343 19.12 4.36 1.01
C LYS A 343 19.48 5.55 1.90
N ALA A 344 20.66 5.51 2.53
CA ALA A 344 21.15 6.63 3.34
C ALA A 344 21.36 7.89 2.50
N GLY A 345 21.93 7.77 1.30
CA GLY A 345 22.12 8.87 0.36
C GLY A 345 20.81 9.48 -0.12
N LEU A 346 19.79 8.66 -0.43
CA LEU A 346 18.44 9.12 -0.80
C LEU A 346 17.77 9.84 0.40
N THR A 347 17.86 9.26 1.59
CA THR A 347 17.31 9.86 2.81
C THR A 347 17.94 11.24 3.12
N ALA A 348 19.25 11.35 2.91
CA ALA A 348 19.99 12.61 3.12
C ALA A 348 19.84 13.60 1.95
N GLY A 349 19.28 13.18 0.80
CA GLY A 349 19.19 13.97 -0.42
C GLY A 349 20.53 14.18 -1.15
N THR A 350 21.56 13.38 -0.81
CA THR A 350 22.88 13.42 -1.46
C THR A 350 22.98 12.53 -2.69
N LEU A 351 22.05 11.59 -2.85
CA LEU A 351 21.91 10.76 -4.04
C LEU A 351 20.65 11.20 -4.80
N VAL A 352 20.82 11.49 -6.09
CA VAL A 352 19.73 11.81 -7.02
C VAL A 352 19.64 10.70 -8.06
N ILE A 353 18.48 10.10 -8.22
CA ILE A 353 18.27 8.96 -9.14
C ILE A 353 18.32 9.43 -10.60
N PHE A 354 17.60 10.49 -10.91
CA PHE A 354 17.41 11.01 -12.26
C PHE A 354 18.34 12.19 -12.50
N GLN A 355 19.55 11.90 -12.97
CA GLN A 355 20.54 12.93 -13.29
C GLN A 355 21.18 12.67 -14.67
N GLY A 356 21.50 13.76 -15.36
CA GLY A 356 22.09 13.71 -16.69
C GLY A 356 23.63 13.57 -16.68
N PRO A 357 24.18 13.10 -17.80
CA PRO A 357 23.46 12.79 -19.03
C PRO A 357 22.67 11.48 -18.93
N LEU A 358 21.38 11.50 -19.22
CA LEU A 358 20.53 10.33 -19.25
C LEU A 358 19.84 10.21 -20.62
N LYS A 359 19.87 9.01 -21.20
CA LYS A 359 19.21 8.69 -22.46
C LYS A 359 18.04 7.75 -22.23
N ASP A 360 17.06 7.84 -23.10
CA ASP A 360 16.02 6.83 -23.20
C ASP A 360 16.54 5.56 -23.93
N ASN A 361 15.71 4.53 -23.96
CA ASN A 361 16.04 3.25 -24.59
C ASN A 361 16.04 3.29 -26.15
N ALA A 362 15.71 4.44 -26.74
CA ALA A 362 15.89 4.71 -28.17
C ALA A 362 17.19 5.52 -28.44
N GLY A 363 17.95 5.89 -27.39
CA GLY A 363 19.18 6.64 -27.47
C GLY A 363 19.03 8.16 -27.49
N LYS A 364 17.80 8.69 -27.34
CA LYS A 364 17.51 10.12 -27.25
C LYS A 364 17.88 10.62 -25.84
N GLU A 365 18.56 11.76 -25.75
CA GLU A 365 18.82 12.42 -24.47
C GLU A 365 17.50 12.93 -23.86
N VAL A 366 17.23 12.55 -22.60
CA VAL A 366 16.04 12.94 -21.83
C VAL A 366 16.37 13.79 -20.62
N ILE A 367 17.61 13.72 -20.11
CA ILE A 367 18.15 14.65 -19.11
C ILE A 367 19.55 15.05 -19.56
N ALA A 368 19.76 16.37 -19.77
CA ALA A 368 21.02 16.90 -20.26
C ALA A 368 22.15 16.79 -19.20
N PRO A 369 23.43 16.78 -19.63
CA PRO A 369 24.56 16.81 -18.72
C PRO A 369 24.46 17.95 -17.69
N GLY A 370 24.74 17.65 -16.42
CA GLY A 370 24.71 18.62 -15.33
C GLY A 370 23.30 18.95 -14.79
N VAL A 371 22.24 18.40 -15.40
CA VAL A 371 20.86 18.54 -14.89
C VAL A 371 20.54 17.40 -13.94
N SER A 372 19.93 17.71 -12.80
CA SER A 372 19.42 16.74 -11.83
C SER A 372 17.95 17.02 -11.53
N MET A 373 17.11 15.98 -11.61
CA MET A 373 15.71 16.03 -11.23
C MET A 373 15.56 15.42 -9.84
N VAL A 374 15.43 16.29 -8.82
CA VAL A 374 15.15 15.86 -7.44
C VAL A 374 13.73 15.31 -7.32
N GLN A 375 13.42 14.58 -6.27
CA GLN A 375 12.14 13.89 -6.10
C GLN A 375 10.89 14.79 -6.21
N THR A 376 11.04 16.06 -5.85
CA THR A 376 9.97 17.07 -5.95
C THR A 376 9.83 17.71 -7.33
N ASP A 377 10.67 17.33 -8.32
CA ASP A 377 10.58 17.87 -9.67
C ASP A 377 9.30 17.34 -10.36
N VAL A 378 8.41 18.23 -10.72
CA VAL A 378 7.13 17.92 -11.35
C VAL A 378 7.29 17.19 -12.71
N ASN A 379 8.45 17.30 -13.36
CA ASN A 379 8.71 16.57 -14.59
C ASN A 379 8.80 15.06 -14.37
N LEU A 380 9.16 14.62 -13.17
CA LEU A 380 9.12 13.20 -12.81
C LEU A 380 7.68 12.65 -12.75
N GLU A 381 6.71 13.50 -12.40
CA GLU A 381 5.29 13.13 -12.41
C GLU A 381 4.66 13.15 -13.82
N LYS A 382 5.43 13.55 -14.84
CA LYS A 382 5.05 13.58 -16.26
C LYS A 382 5.92 12.66 -17.12
N MET A 383 6.67 11.75 -16.49
CA MET A 383 7.60 10.85 -17.19
C MET A 383 6.88 10.02 -18.25
N ALA A 384 7.42 10.04 -19.49
CA ALA A 384 6.85 9.36 -20.65
C ALA A 384 7.91 8.61 -21.46
N TYR A 385 8.96 8.10 -20.79
CA TYR A 385 10.07 7.38 -21.45
C TYR A 385 10.56 6.23 -20.55
N LEU A 386 11.24 5.28 -21.19
CA LEU A 386 12.03 4.23 -20.54
C LEU A 386 13.50 4.56 -20.74
N VAL A 387 14.33 4.41 -19.70
CA VAL A 387 15.77 4.73 -19.78
C VAL A 387 16.56 3.68 -20.54
N ASP A 388 17.76 4.06 -21.00
CA ASP A 388 18.75 3.11 -21.54
C ASP A 388 18.98 1.96 -20.55
N GLY A 389 19.08 0.73 -21.10
CA GLY A 389 19.11 -0.51 -20.32
C GLY A 389 17.75 -1.17 -20.14
N VAL A 390 16.63 -0.47 -20.35
CA VAL A 390 15.29 -1.08 -20.41
C VAL A 390 15.03 -1.62 -21.82
N LYS A 391 14.61 -2.89 -21.89
CA LYS A 391 14.15 -3.55 -23.11
C LYS A 391 12.63 -3.65 -23.10
N GLY A 392 12.01 -3.05 -24.10
CA GLY A 392 10.56 -2.98 -24.25
C GLY A 392 10.16 -1.69 -24.96
N LYS A 393 8.87 -1.57 -25.23
CA LYS A 393 8.26 -0.37 -25.83
C LYS A 393 7.08 0.05 -24.97
N LEU A 394 6.81 1.34 -24.97
CA LEU A 394 5.55 1.85 -24.46
C LEU A 394 4.43 1.40 -25.40
N PRO A 395 3.33 0.84 -24.87
CA PRO A 395 2.17 0.40 -25.66
C PRO A 395 1.42 1.55 -26.29
#